data_a887942feeb2fa2d148438e4bdf7663d
#
_entry.id   a887942feeb2fa2d148438e4bdf7663d
#
_cell.length_a   1.000
_cell.length_b   1.000
_cell.length_c   1.000
_cell.angle_alpha   90.00
_cell.angle_beta   90.00
_cell.angle_gamma   90.00
#
_symmetry.space_group_name_H-M   'P 1'
#
loop_
_entity.id
_entity.type
_entity.pdbx_description
1 polymer ?
#
loop_
_entity_poly.entity_id
_entity_poly.type
_entity_poly.pdbx_seq_one_letter_code
_entity_poly.pdbx_strand_id
1 'polypeptide(L)'
;MRRIFILLGIVMIFVLSLSNTPVNMNPPQVKSKLQHIVLIQFKAATTPEQLAEIENGALTLKQIQGVNDLKMSENVSPENLNQGYTHSLTMWFENEADRDEIYLPHPIHKAFVDLFLPHTEQVLVFDYWE
;
A
#
# COMPACT_ATOMS: atom_id res chain seq x y z
N MET A 1 31.60 -22.66 85.65
CA MET A 1 31.76 -21.65 84.60
C MET A 1 31.06 -22.19 83.37
N ARG A 2 29.83 -21.64 83.09
CA ARG A 2 29.00 -22.01 81.96
C ARG A 2 29.22 -20.99 80.84
N ARG A 3 29.80 -21.46 79.70
CA ARG A 3 29.96 -20.62 78.51
C ARG A 3 28.69 -20.72 77.68
N ILE A 4 28.00 -19.59 77.56
CA ILE A 4 26.84 -19.44 76.69
C ILE A 4 27.31 -19.05 75.31
N PHE A 5 27.08 -19.92 74.32
CA PHE A 5 27.31 -19.58 72.93
C PHE A 5 26.06 -18.92 72.34
N ILE A 6 26.12 -17.65 72.03
CA ILE A 6 25.06 -16.94 71.33
C ILE A 6 25.26 -17.19 69.82
N LEU A 7 24.36 -17.99 69.20
CA LEU A 7 24.27 -18.16 67.79
C LEU A 7 23.59 -16.92 67.16
N LEU A 8 24.33 -16.08 66.48
CA LEU A 8 23.74 -14.99 65.67
C LEU A 8 23.26 -15.61 64.34
N GLY A 9 21.93 -15.77 64.22
CA GLY A 9 21.30 -16.13 62.94
C GLY A 9 21.21 -14.92 62.00
N ILE A 10 21.98 -14.97 60.91
CA ILE A 10 21.87 -13.97 59.82
C ILE A 10 20.61 -14.31 59.00
N VAL A 11 19.56 -13.50 59.14
CA VAL A 11 18.39 -13.59 58.27
C VAL A 11 18.71 -12.82 56.98
N MET A 12 18.95 -13.56 55.91
CA MET A 12 19.16 -13.00 54.58
C MET A 12 17.80 -12.69 53.94
N ILE A 13 17.40 -11.45 53.96
CA ILE A 13 16.18 -10.98 53.29
C ILE A 13 16.46 -10.90 51.78
N PHE A 14 15.90 -11.84 51.03
CA PHE A 14 15.96 -11.80 49.54
C PHE A 14 14.87 -10.85 49.05
N VAL A 15 15.23 -9.62 48.69
CA VAL A 15 14.32 -8.67 48.07
C VAL A 15 14.19 -9.04 46.59
N LEU A 16 13.08 -9.69 46.21
CA LEU A 16 12.72 -9.87 44.81
C LEU A 16 12.30 -8.50 44.24
N SER A 17 13.18 -7.89 43.47
CA SER A 17 12.82 -6.73 42.66
C SER A 17 11.96 -7.19 41.49
N LEU A 18 10.64 -7.02 41.58
CA LEU A 18 9.74 -7.15 40.46
C LEU A 18 9.99 -5.98 39.51
N SER A 19 10.73 -6.22 38.45
CA SER A 19 10.89 -5.27 37.35
C SER A 19 9.56 -5.17 36.61
N ASN A 20 8.75 -4.17 36.91
CA ASN A 20 7.61 -3.79 36.10
C ASN A 20 8.13 -3.14 34.82
N THR A 21 8.40 -3.95 33.80
CA THR A 21 8.57 -3.44 32.46
C THR A 21 7.18 -2.99 31.95
N PRO A 22 7.00 -1.73 31.54
CA PRO A 22 5.72 -1.32 30.95
C PRO A 22 5.51 -2.12 29.67
N VAL A 23 4.44 -2.94 29.65
CA VAL A 23 3.99 -3.58 28.42
C VAL A 23 3.49 -2.46 27.52
N ASN A 24 4.18 -2.26 26.40
CA ASN A 24 3.75 -1.30 25.38
C ASN A 24 2.45 -1.82 24.74
N MET A 25 1.32 -1.32 25.24
CA MET A 25 -0.04 -1.66 24.80
C MET A 25 -0.47 -0.86 23.57
N ASN A 26 0.48 -0.41 22.74
CA ASN A 26 0.10 0.13 21.45
C ASN A 26 -0.54 -1.00 20.63
N PRO A 27 -1.83 -0.89 20.22
CA PRO A 27 -2.41 -1.86 19.33
C PRO A 27 -1.55 -1.92 18.05
N PRO A 28 -1.43 -3.10 17.43
CA PRO A 28 -0.73 -3.20 16.15
C PRO A 28 -1.33 -2.14 15.21
N GLN A 29 -0.51 -1.20 14.78
CA GLN A 29 -0.89 -0.23 13.75
C GLN A 29 -1.18 -1.06 12.50
N VAL A 30 -2.46 -1.28 12.22
CA VAL A 30 -2.87 -1.80 10.92
C VAL A 30 -2.43 -0.73 9.92
N LYS A 31 -1.39 -1.02 9.14
CA LYS A 31 -1.00 -0.14 8.04
C LYS A 31 -2.15 -0.16 7.05
N SER A 32 -2.95 0.89 7.05
CA SER A 32 -3.95 1.11 6.02
C SER A 32 -3.24 1.37 4.69
N LYS A 33 -3.83 0.87 3.60
CA LYS A 33 -3.34 1.06 2.24
C LYS A 33 -4.34 1.93 1.50
N LEU A 34 -3.87 3.01 0.91
CA LEU A 34 -4.67 3.81 0.00
C LEU A 34 -4.69 3.12 -1.36
N GLN A 35 -5.76 2.41 -1.65
CA GLN A 35 -5.98 1.78 -2.95
C GLN A 35 -6.32 2.85 -3.99
N HIS A 36 -5.68 2.76 -5.16
CA HIS A 36 -5.92 3.61 -6.31
C HIS A 36 -6.29 2.73 -7.51
N ILE A 37 -7.53 2.87 -7.96
CA ILE A 37 -8.11 2.08 -9.04
C ILE A 37 -8.49 3.01 -10.18
N VAL A 38 -7.97 2.73 -11.38
CA VAL A 38 -8.33 3.41 -12.61
C VAL A 38 -8.99 2.41 -13.54
N LEU A 39 -10.26 2.60 -13.86
CA LEU A 39 -10.97 1.83 -14.87
C LEU A 39 -10.92 2.58 -16.20
N ILE A 40 -10.62 1.87 -17.27
CA ILE A 40 -10.38 2.46 -18.59
C ILE A 40 -11.25 1.75 -19.62
N GLN A 41 -12.01 2.54 -20.39
CA GLN A 41 -12.59 2.12 -21.65
C GLN A 41 -11.75 2.68 -22.78
N PHE A 42 -11.07 1.82 -23.52
CA PHE A 42 -10.35 2.24 -24.72
C PHE A 42 -11.32 2.44 -25.90
N LYS A 43 -10.99 3.36 -26.80
CA LYS A 43 -11.71 3.57 -28.06
C LYS A 43 -11.62 2.31 -28.92
N ALA A 44 -12.68 1.98 -29.64
CA ALA A 44 -12.70 0.83 -30.56
C ALA A 44 -11.61 0.90 -31.67
N ALA A 45 -11.12 2.10 -31.96
CA ALA A 45 -10.06 2.33 -32.94
C ALA A 45 -8.64 2.13 -32.38
N THR A 46 -8.48 1.88 -31.06
CA THR A 46 -7.18 1.61 -30.46
C THR A 46 -6.65 0.26 -30.96
N THR A 47 -5.49 0.25 -31.61
CA THR A 47 -4.91 -0.97 -32.15
C THR A 47 -4.23 -1.81 -31.05
N PRO A 48 -4.03 -3.12 -31.30
CA PRO A 48 -3.28 -3.97 -30.35
C PRO A 48 -1.87 -3.46 -30.06
N GLU A 49 -1.19 -2.87 -31.04
CA GLU A 49 0.15 -2.30 -30.88
C GLU A 49 0.14 -1.07 -29.96
N GLN A 50 -0.87 -0.20 -30.14
CA GLN A 50 -1.07 0.96 -29.27
C GLN A 50 -1.41 0.54 -27.84
N LEU A 51 -2.26 -0.49 -27.68
CA LEU A 51 -2.58 -1.03 -26.36
C LEU A 51 -1.33 -1.60 -25.67
N ALA A 52 -0.49 -2.36 -26.40
CA ALA A 52 0.75 -2.88 -25.85
C ALA A 52 1.73 -1.76 -25.45
N GLU A 53 1.78 -0.65 -26.22
CA GLU A 53 2.58 0.53 -25.87
C GLU A 53 2.07 1.19 -24.57
N ILE A 54 0.75 1.32 -24.42
CA ILE A 54 0.11 1.85 -23.21
C ILE A 54 0.39 0.95 -22.01
N GLU A 55 0.28 -0.37 -22.13
CA GLU A 55 0.58 -1.33 -21.06
C GLU A 55 2.06 -1.22 -20.63
N ASN A 56 2.99 -1.11 -21.58
CA ASN A 56 4.40 -0.88 -21.29
C ASN A 56 4.63 0.46 -20.59
N GLY A 57 3.92 1.51 -21.03
CA GLY A 57 3.93 2.82 -20.39
C GLY A 57 3.43 2.74 -18.93
N ALA A 58 2.36 2.01 -18.68
CA ALA A 58 1.85 1.79 -17.32
C ALA A 58 2.89 1.12 -16.41
N LEU A 59 3.66 0.17 -16.92
CA LEU A 59 4.71 -0.51 -16.14
C LEU A 59 5.81 0.45 -15.67
N THR A 60 6.05 1.56 -16.37
CA THR A 60 7.05 2.57 -15.95
C THR A 60 6.65 3.27 -14.65
N LEU A 61 5.35 3.32 -14.31
CA LEU A 61 4.86 3.91 -13.08
C LEU A 61 5.41 3.22 -11.82
N LYS A 62 5.87 1.96 -11.92
CA LYS A 62 6.54 1.24 -10.83
C LYS A 62 7.84 1.89 -10.37
N GLN A 63 8.43 2.77 -11.18
CA GLN A 63 9.65 3.50 -10.85
C GLN A 63 9.37 4.70 -9.93
N ILE A 64 8.11 5.09 -9.76
CA ILE A 64 7.73 6.21 -8.92
C ILE A 64 7.74 5.75 -7.46
N GLN A 65 8.44 6.48 -6.60
CA GLN A 65 8.45 6.21 -5.16
C GLN A 65 7.02 6.26 -4.59
N GLY A 66 6.69 5.30 -3.74
CA GLY A 66 5.36 5.20 -3.11
C GLY A 66 4.37 4.34 -3.90
N VAL A 67 4.61 4.04 -5.18
CA VAL A 67 3.78 3.13 -5.98
C VAL A 67 4.06 1.69 -5.57
N ASN A 68 3.02 0.99 -5.11
CA ASN A 68 3.12 -0.40 -4.70
C ASN A 68 2.13 -1.28 -5.49
N ASP A 69 2.55 -2.51 -5.79
CA ASP A 69 1.75 -3.59 -6.41
C ASP A 69 0.96 -3.15 -7.65
N LEU A 70 1.58 -2.31 -8.50
CA LEU A 70 0.97 -1.84 -9.73
C LEU A 70 0.68 -3.00 -10.67
N LYS A 71 -0.57 -3.06 -11.14
CA LYS A 71 -1.06 -4.01 -12.14
C LYS A 71 -1.92 -3.28 -13.16
N MET A 72 -1.79 -3.67 -14.42
CA MET A 72 -2.75 -3.35 -15.48
C MET A 72 -3.29 -4.66 -16.02
N SER A 73 -4.61 -4.76 -16.15
CA SER A 73 -5.27 -6.01 -16.52
C SER A 73 -6.54 -5.75 -17.33
N GLU A 74 -6.84 -6.68 -18.21
CA GLU A 74 -8.08 -6.73 -18.97
C GLU A 74 -9.24 -7.22 -18.10
N ASN A 75 -10.46 -6.76 -18.37
CA ASN A 75 -11.67 -7.23 -17.72
C ASN A 75 -12.03 -8.64 -18.18
N VAL A 76 -12.16 -9.57 -17.25
CA VAL A 76 -12.54 -10.97 -17.49
C VAL A 76 -13.87 -11.36 -16.81
N SER A 77 -14.65 -10.37 -16.32
CA SER A 77 -15.93 -10.64 -15.67
C SER A 77 -16.96 -11.17 -16.67
N PRO A 78 -17.61 -12.30 -16.37
CA PRO A 78 -18.69 -12.83 -17.21
C PRO A 78 -20.05 -12.15 -16.97
N GLU A 79 -20.16 -11.22 -16.01
CA GLU A 79 -21.43 -10.63 -15.57
C GLU A 79 -22.00 -9.57 -16.53
N ASN A 80 -21.18 -9.07 -17.46
CA ASN A 80 -21.56 -8.02 -18.42
C ASN A 80 -22.07 -6.71 -17.78
N LEU A 81 -21.54 -6.38 -16.58
CA LEU A 81 -21.86 -5.18 -15.81
C LEU A 81 -20.74 -4.13 -15.81
N ASN A 82 -19.80 -4.26 -16.72
CA ASN A 82 -18.58 -3.45 -16.78
C ASN A 82 -18.76 -2.03 -17.32
N GLN A 83 -19.97 -1.63 -17.70
CA GLN A 83 -20.30 -0.28 -18.18
C GLN A 83 -19.37 0.22 -19.30
N GLY A 84 -18.81 -0.69 -20.11
CA GLY A 84 -17.88 -0.37 -21.19
C GLY A 84 -16.40 -0.37 -20.77
N TYR A 85 -16.07 -0.39 -19.48
CA TYR A 85 -14.69 -0.45 -19.03
C TYR A 85 -14.06 -1.81 -19.38
N THR A 86 -12.95 -1.78 -20.10
CA THR A 86 -12.28 -2.96 -20.62
C THR A 86 -11.00 -3.32 -19.85
N HIS A 87 -10.40 -2.34 -19.20
CA HIS A 87 -9.14 -2.51 -18.47
C HIS A 87 -9.19 -1.84 -17.10
N SER A 88 -8.34 -2.31 -16.21
CA SER A 88 -8.07 -1.68 -14.92
C SER A 88 -6.57 -1.45 -14.75
N LEU A 89 -6.20 -0.31 -14.16
CA LEU A 89 -4.89 -0.04 -13.60
C LEU A 89 -5.08 0.10 -12.10
N THR A 90 -4.37 -0.70 -11.32
CA THR A 90 -4.50 -0.70 -9.85
C THR A 90 -3.13 -0.59 -9.20
N MET A 91 -3.08 0.13 -8.09
CA MET A 91 -1.91 0.25 -7.22
C MET A 91 -2.36 0.70 -5.84
N TRP A 92 -1.44 0.73 -4.87
CA TRP A 92 -1.71 1.31 -3.56
C TRP A 92 -0.54 2.15 -3.07
N PHE A 93 -0.84 3.08 -2.15
CA PHE A 93 0.09 3.99 -1.47
C PHE A 93 0.01 3.80 0.05
N GLU A 94 1.11 4.05 0.77
CA GLU A 94 1.10 4.00 2.23
C GLU A 94 0.34 5.19 2.86
N ASN A 95 0.26 6.31 2.15
CA ASN A 95 -0.39 7.54 2.60
C ASN A 95 -0.81 8.43 1.42
N GLU A 96 -1.59 9.48 1.72
CA GLU A 96 -2.06 10.43 0.70
C GLU A 96 -0.92 11.26 0.10
N ALA A 97 0.11 11.57 0.87
CA ALA A 97 1.24 12.37 0.38
C ALA A 97 2.01 11.64 -0.73
N ASP A 98 2.17 10.31 -0.64
CA ASP A 98 2.79 9.52 -1.72
C ASP A 98 1.99 9.63 -3.02
N ARG A 99 0.65 9.64 -2.95
CA ARG A 99 -0.21 9.86 -4.11
C ARG A 99 -0.17 11.31 -4.59
N ASP A 100 -0.42 12.28 -3.71
CA ASP A 100 -0.73 13.66 -4.08
C ASP A 100 0.51 14.49 -4.38
N GLU A 101 1.60 14.29 -3.62
CA GLU A 101 2.81 15.09 -3.71
C GLU A 101 3.92 14.43 -4.53
N ILE A 102 3.90 13.07 -4.63
CA ILE A 102 4.93 12.33 -5.36
C ILE A 102 4.37 11.78 -6.68
N TYR A 103 3.34 10.93 -6.64
CA TYR A 103 2.83 10.22 -7.81
C TYR A 103 2.16 11.16 -8.82
N LEU A 104 1.12 11.91 -8.42
CA LEU A 104 0.33 12.73 -9.35
C LEU A 104 1.17 13.79 -10.08
N PRO A 105 2.10 14.52 -9.45
CA PRO A 105 2.92 15.51 -10.16
C PRO A 105 4.12 14.90 -10.89
N HIS A 106 4.39 13.59 -10.74
CA HIS A 106 5.60 12.95 -11.27
C HIS A 106 5.67 12.99 -12.79
N PRO A 107 6.83 13.29 -13.41
CA PRO A 107 6.96 13.32 -14.86
C PRO A 107 6.58 12.01 -15.55
N ILE A 108 6.91 10.85 -14.97
CA ILE A 108 6.55 9.53 -15.51
C ILE A 108 5.02 9.36 -15.51
N HIS A 109 4.31 9.79 -14.44
CA HIS A 109 2.84 9.74 -14.41
C HIS A 109 2.24 10.64 -15.50
N LYS A 110 2.73 11.86 -15.64
CA LYS A 110 2.26 12.79 -16.70
C LYS A 110 2.48 12.22 -18.10
N ALA A 111 3.66 11.66 -18.36
CA ALA A 111 3.95 11.03 -19.64
C ALA A 111 3.02 9.83 -19.92
N PHE A 112 2.71 9.02 -18.91
CA PHE A 112 1.74 7.95 -19.06
C PHE A 112 0.32 8.47 -19.34
N VAL A 113 -0.11 9.52 -18.64
CA VAL A 113 -1.41 10.17 -18.89
C VAL A 113 -1.50 10.68 -20.33
N ASP A 114 -0.46 11.36 -20.82
CA ASP A 114 -0.40 11.88 -22.19
C ASP A 114 -0.41 10.74 -23.23
N LEU A 115 0.15 9.57 -22.90
CA LEU A 115 0.18 8.40 -23.77
C LEU A 115 -1.21 7.75 -23.88
N PHE A 116 -1.93 7.51 -22.77
CA PHE A 116 -3.13 6.67 -22.80
C PHE A 116 -4.43 7.46 -23.05
N LEU A 117 -4.55 8.70 -22.52
CA LEU A 117 -5.77 9.50 -22.64
C LEU A 117 -6.29 9.68 -24.09
N PRO A 118 -5.45 9.93 -25.10
CA PRO A 118 -5.94 10.07 -26.48
C PRO A 118 -6.64 8.81 -27.01
N HIS A 119 -6.35 7.63 -26.43
CA HIS A 119 -6.90 6.35 -26.82
C HIS A 119 -8.12 5.92 -25.99
N THR A 120 -8.57 6.73 -25.01
CA THR A 120 -9.67 6.39 -24.11
C THR A 120 -10.98 7.04 -24.52
N GLU A 121 -12.09 6.31 -24.35
CA GLU A 121 -13.47 6.81 -24.42
C GLU A 121 -13.89 7.41 -23.08
N GLN A 122 -13.59 6.69 -21.99
CA GLN A 122 -13.83 7.14 -20.63
C GLN A 122 -12.83 6.55 -19.64
N VAL A 123 -12.63 7.26 -18.54
CA VAL A 123 -11.78 6.86 -17.42
C VAL A 123 -12.53 7.13 -16.13
N LEU A 124 -12.46 6.19 -15.17
CA LEU A 124 -12.97 6.35 -13.82
C LEU A 124 -11.84 6.10 -12.85
N VAL A 125 -11.60 7.03 -11.93
CA VAL A 125 -10.66 6.88 -10.83
C VAL A 125 -11.43 6.71 -9.54
N PHE A 126 -11.06 5.70 -8.76
CA PHE A 126 -11.69 5.39 -7.48
C PHE A 126 -10.62 5.03 -6.45
N ASP A 127 -10.59 5.80 -5.35
CA ASP A 127 -9.65 5.60 -4.25
C ASP A 127 -10.39 5.23 -2.97
N TYR A 128 -9.81 4.32 -2.17
CA TYR A 128 -10.34 3.96 -0.85
C TYR A 128 -9.22 3.46 0.08
N TRP A 129 -9.49 3.55 1.39
CA TRP A 129 -8.61 2.97 2.41
C TRP A 129 -8.99 1.53 2.72
N GLU A 130 -8.00 0.63 2.65
CA GLU A 130 -8.09 -0.77 3.07
C GLU A 130 -7.61 -0.93 4.52
#